data_f37862e7b1b1cec9f98b58f2c99c30ac
#
_entry.id   f37862e7b1b1cec9f98b58f2c99c30ac
#
_cell.length_a   1.000
_cell.length_b   1.000
_cell.length_c   1.000
_cell.angle_alpha   90.00
_cell.angle_beta   90.00
_cell.angle_gamma   90.00
#
_symmetry.space_group_name_H-M   'P 1'
#
loop_
_entity.id
_entity.type
_entity.pdbx_description
1 polymer ?
#
loop_
_entity_poly.entity_id
_entity_poly.type
_entity_poly.pdbx_seq_one_letter_code
_entity_poly.pdbx_strand_id
1 'polypeptide(L)'
;VTVAVALREATARLTETSDTARLDAELLMAHALGVSRSDMLLRHMSDDAPAGFASLVDRRVHREPIAYILGDAEFYGRRFIVTPHVLIPRSDSECVVEAALAVAPDSGRALDMGTGSGALLITLLAERPSLVGVGIDASLSA
;
A
#
# COMPACT_ATOMS: atom_id res chain seq x y z
N VAL A 1 26.49 2.85 -8.72
CA VAL A 1 25.59 2.08 -9.61
C VAL A 1 24.35 2.94 -9.85
N THR A 2 23.97 3.12 -11.13
CA THR A 2 22.81 3.94 -11.44
C THR A 2 21.50 3.25 -11.09
N VAL A 3 20.43 4.04 -10.88
CA VAL A 3 19.06 3.55 -10.66
C VAL A 3 18.64 2.55 -11.75
N ALA A 4 18.94 2.85 -13.03
CA ALA A 4 18.61 1.95 -14.14
C ALA A 4 19.29 0.58 -14.03
N VAL A 5 20.54 0.52 -13.60
CA VAL A 5 21.26 -0.75 -13.41
C VAL A 5 20.72 -1.49 -12.18
N ALA A 6 20.56 -0.80 -11.05
CA ALA A 6 20.02 -1.38 -9.83
C ALA A 6 18.60 -1.96 -10.00
N LEU A 7 17.74 -1.28 -10.79
CA LEU A 7 16.40 -1.78 -11.11
C LEU A 7 16.44 -3.09 -11.92
N ARG A 8 17.35 -3.21 -12.90
CA ARG A 8 17.48 -4.45 -13.67
C ARG A 8 17.93 -5.63 -12.79
N GLU A 9 18.92 -5.39 -11.93
CA GLU A 9 19.41 -6.41 -11.00
C GLU A 9 18.35 -6.81 -9.99
N ALA A 10 17.64 -5.85 -9.41
CA ALA A 10 16.54 -6.12 -8.48
C ALA A 10 15.39 -6.89 -9.15
N THR A 11 15.01 -6.51 -10.37
CA THR A 11 13.98 -7.21 -11.13
C THR A 11 14.36 -8.67 -11.35
N ALA A 12 15.61 -8.93 -11.78
CA ALA A 12 16.09 -10.31 -11.99
C ALA A 12 16.02 -11.15 -10.71
N ARG A 13 16.41 -10.58 -9.56
CA ARG A 13 16.33 -11.25 -8.24
C ARG A 13 14.90 -11.54 -7.80
N LEU A 14 13.99 -10.63 -8.06
CA LEU A 14 12.59 -10.74 -7.64
C LEU A 14 11.77 -11.67 -8.54
N THR A 15 12.21 -11.98 -9.76
CA THR A 15 11.47 -12.84 -10.70
C THR A 15 11.20 -14.23 -10.14
N GLU A 16 12.03 -14.72 -9.24
CA GLU A 16 11.84 -16.05 -8.62
C GLU A 16 10.77 -16.04 -7.50
N THR A 17 10.41 -14.86 -6.98
CA THR A 17 9.56 -14.74 -5.79
C THR A 17 8.35 -13.84 -5.98
N SER A 18 8.23 -13.15 -7.10
CA SER A 18 7.13 -12.21 -7.39
C SER A 18 6.73 -12.24 -8.86
N ASP A 19 5.43 -12.35 -9.11
CA ASP A 19 4.83 -12.25 -10.45
C ASP A 19 4.87 -10.79 -10.98
N THR A 20 5.12 -9.83 -10.10
CA THR A 20 5.21 -8.40 -10.41
C THR A 20 6.61 -7.83 -10.16
N ALA A 21 7.65 -8.64 -10.38
CA ALA A 21 9.04 -8.33 -10.02
C ALA A 21 9.50 -6.94 -10.47
N ARG A 22 9.18 -6.54 -11.69
CA ARG A 22 9.55 -5.23 -12.22
C ARG A 22 8.83 -4.09 -11.49
N LEU A 23 7.53 -4.23 -11.27
CA LEU A 23 6.73 -3.24 -10.55
C LEU A 23 7.21 -3.12 -9.10
N ASP A 24 7.46 -4.25 -8.44
CA ASP A 24 7.97 -4.28 -7.08
C ASP A 24 9.31 -3.54 -6.98
N ALA A 25 10.25 -3.83 -7.88
CA ALA A 25 11.55 -3.14 -7.91
C ALA A 25 11.40 -1.62 -8.09
N GLU A 26 10.50 -1.19 -8.98
CA GLU A 26 10.24 0.23 -9.24
C GLU A 26 9.61 0.93 -8.05
N LEU A 27 8.66 0.29 -7.36
CA LEU A 27 8.04 0.83 -6.14
C LEU A 27 9.05 0.98 -5.00
N LEU A 28 9.89 -0.04 -4.79
CA LEU A 28 10.95 0.00 -3.77
C LEU A 28 11.98 1.08 -4.07
N MET A 29 12.36 1.26 -5.34
CA MET A 29 13.31 2.31 -5.73
C MET A 29 12.71 3.71 -5.55
N ALA A 30 11.48 3.92 -5.99
CA ALA A 30 10.78 5.19 -5.81
C ALA A 30 10.66 5.55 -4.31
N HIS A 31 10.34 4.57 -3.47
CA HIS A 31 10.30 4.72 -2.02
C HIS A 31 11.68 5.10 -1.46
N ALA A 32 12.75 4.41 -1.87
CA ALA A 32 14.11 4.69 -1.42
C ALA A 32 14.60 6.08 -1.83
N LEU A 33 14.14 6.59 -2.98
CA LEU A 33 14.43 7.94 -3.47
C LEU A 33 13.52 9.02 -2.85
N GLY A 34 12.40 8.64 -2.23
CA GLY A 34 11.41 9.58 -1.70
C GLY A 34 10.62 10.33 -2.78
N VAL A 35 10.45 9.74 -3.97
CA VAL A 35 9.75 10.33 -5.13
C VAL A 35 8.63 9.42 -5.62
N SER A 36 7.76 9.94 -6.50
CA SER A 36 6.79 9.09 -7.17
C SER A 36 7.47 8.14 -8.17
N ARG A 37 6.85 6.97 -8.41
CA ARG A 37 7.32 6.03 -9.44
C ARG A 37 7.47 6.68 -10.82
N SER A 38 6.51 7.51 -11.20
CA SER A 38 6.53 8.23 -12.49
C SER A 38 7.69 9.23 -12.56
N ASP A 39 7.93 9.96 -11.49
CA ASP A 39 9.03 10.94 -11.41
C ASP A 39 10.39 10.23 -11.46
N MET A 40 10.55 9.12 -10.72
CA MET A 40 11.74 8.28 -10.79
C MET A 40 12.04 7.83 -12.22
N LEU A 41 11.04 7.27 -12.92
CA LEU A 41 11.22 6.76 -14.28
C LEU A 41 11.55 7.86 -15.30
N LEU A 42 11.03 9.09 -15.10
CA LEU A 42 11.23 10.20 -16.02
C LEU A 42 12.54 10.96 -15.78
N ARG A 43 13.03 11.03 -14.53
CA ARG A 43 14.08 12.00 -14.16
C ARG A 43 15.28 11.39 -13.45
N HIS A 44 15.12 10.23 -12.78
CA HIS A 44 16.14 9.73 -11.84
C HIS A 44 16.87 8.46 -12.33
N MET A 45 16.62 8.00 -13.55
CA MET A 45 17.21 6.75 -14.04
C MET A 45 18.73 6.76 -14.15
N SER A 46 19.33 7.94 -14.30
CA SER A 46 20.79 8.13 -14.40
C SER A 46 21.44 8.46 -13.06
N ASP A 47 20.65 8.72 -12.03
CA ASP A 47 21.15 9.06 -10.69
C ASP A 47 21.75 7.83 -10.01
N ASP A 48 22.53 8.07 -8.96
CA ASP A 48 23.05 6.97 -8.13
C ASP A 48 21.91 6.32 -7.32
N ALA A 49 21.90 4.99 -7.30
CA ALA A 49 20.94 4.24 -6.51
C ALA A 49 21.19 4.45 -5.00
N PRO A 50 20.11 4.72 -4.21
CA PRO A 50 20.25 4.91 -2.77
C PRO A 50 20.81 3.67 -2.06
N ALA A 51 21.66 3.87 -1.07
CA ALA A 51 22.29 2.77 -0.32
C ALA A 51 21.28 1.83 0.37
N GLY A 52 20.11 2.35 0.77
CA GLY A 52 19.04 1.56 1.40
C GLY A 52 18.25 0.66 0.45
N PHE A 53 18.35 0.85 -0.85
CA PHE A 53 17.54 0.11 -1.84
C PHE A 53 17.75 -1.41 -1.78
N ALA A 54 19.02 -1.84 -1.68
CA ALA A 54 19.36 -3.27 -1.61
C ALA A 54 18.65 -3.98 -0.46
N SER A 55 18.59 -3.36 0.71
CA SER A 55 17.90 -3.89 1.89
C SER A 55 16.40 -4.07 1.68
N LEU A 56 15.75 -3.14 0.99
CA LEU A 56 14.32 -3.25 0.64
C LEU A 56 14.07 -4.40 -0.32
N VAL A 57 14.95 -4.58 -1.30
CA VAL A 57 14.89 -5.73 -2.24
C VAL A 57 15.07 -7.04 -1.48
N ASP A 58 16.01 -7.12 -0.54
CA ASP A 58 16.24 -8.33 0.26
C ASP A 58 14.99 -8.72 1.05
N ARG A 59 14.31 -7.77 1.69
CA ARG A 59 13.03 -8.01 2.37
C ARG A 59 11.99 -8.62 1.40
N ARG A 60 11.89 -8.06 0.20
CA ARG A 60 10.93 -8.54 -0.80
C ARG A 60 11.28 -9.92 -1.36
N VAL A 61 12.56 -10.23 -1.56
CA VAL A 61 13.05 -11.57 -1.92
C VAL A 61 12.62 -12.61 -0.87
N HIS A 62 12.60 -12.24 0.40
CA HIS A 62 12.09 -13.08 1.50
C HIS A 62 10.55 -13.08 1.58
N ARG A 63 9.85 -12.65 0.52
CA ARG A 63 8.40 -12.64 0.37
C ARG A 63 7.65 -11.71 1.34
N GLU A 64 8.33 -10.75 1.96
CA GLU A 64 7.63 -9.71 2.70
C GLU A 64 6.70 -8.93 1.74
N PRO A 65 5.41 -8.74 2.09
CA PRO A 65 4.49 -7.98 1.24
C PRO A 65 4.99 -6.56 0.97
N ILE A 66 4.90 -6.12 -0.29
CA ILE A 66 5.36 -4.80 -0.71
C ILE A 66 4.76 -3.68 0.14
N ALA A 67 3.47 -3.79 0.49
CA ALA A 67 2.78 -2.80 1.30
C ALA A 67 3.37 -2.66 2.71
N TYR A 68 3.84 -3.75 3.32
CA TYR A 68 4.51 -3.68 4.63
C TYR A 68 5.92 -3.09 4.53
N ILE A 69 6.60 -3.31 3.40
CA ILE A 69 7.92 -2.70 3.16
C ILE A 69 7.78 -1.19 2.98
N LEU A 70 6.77 -0.74 2.23
CA LEU A 70 6.48 0.66 1.97
C LEU A 70 5.80 1.37 3.15
N GLY A 71 5.09 0.61 4.00
CA GLY A 71 4.32 1.13 5.13
C GLY A 71 2.94 1.66 4.77
N ASP A 72 2.51 1.50 3.52
CA ASP A 72 1.20 1.94 3.05
C ASP A 72 0.63 1.05 1.94
N ALA A 73 -0.68 1.16 1.74
CA ALA A 73 -1.41 0.51 0.65
C ALA A 73 -2.49 1.45 0.12
N GLU A 74 -2.76 1.37 -1.17
CA GLU A 74 -3.89 2.07 -1.78
C GLU A 74 -5.16 1.23 -1.66
N PHE A 75 -6.27 1.89 -1.32
CA PHE A 75 -7.60 1.31 -1.29
C PHE A 75 -8.62 2.38 -1.63
N TYR A 76 -9.47 2.13 -2.60
CA TYR A 76 -10.51 3.05 -3.08
C TYR A 76 -9.96 4.45 -3.43
N GLY A 77 -8.79 4.48 -4.09
CA GLY A 77 -8.08 5.71 -4.46
C GLY A 77 -7.46 6.50 -3.28
N ARG A 78 -7.39 5.92 -2.07
CA ARG A 78 -6.82 6.54 -0.86
C ARG A 78 -5.65 5.72 -0.35
N ARG A 79 -4.67 6.41 0.23
CA ARG A 79 -3.53 5.74 0.89
C ARG A 79 -3.86 5.49 2.36
N PHE A 80 -3.62 4.27 2.80
CA PHE A 80 -3.77 3.83 4.20
C PHE A 80 -2.43 3.36 4.73
N ILE A 81 -2.10 3.78 5.95
CA ILE A 81 -0.94 3.24 6.66
C ILE A 81 -1.23 1.78 7.00
N VAL A 82 -0.28 0.91 6.66
CA VAL A 82 -0.36 -0.51 7.00
C VAL A 82 0.93 -0.97 7.67
N THR A 83 0.78 -1.85 8.63
CA THR A 83 1.87 -2.49 9.35
C THR A 83 1.62 -4.00 9.38
N PRO A 84 2.58 -4.84 9.79
CA PRO A 84 2.36 -6.28 9.96
C PRO A 84 1.24 -6.63 10.96
N HIS A 85 0.71 -5.66 11.71
CA HIS A 85 -0.37 -5.86 12.68
C HIS A 85 -1.77 -5.72 12.08
N VAL A 86 -1.90 -5.25 10.84
CA VAL A 86 -3.17 -5.09 10.14
C VAL A 86 -3.17 -5.85 8.82
N LEU A 87 -4.34 -6.31 8.40
CA LEU A 87 -4.49 -6.89 7.07
C LEU A 87 -4.34 -5.79 6.02
N ILE A 88 -3.54 -6.05 4.98
CA ILE A 88 -3.43 -5.18 3.82
C ILE A 88 -4.80 -5.11 3.14
N PRO A 89 -5.38 -3.92 2.94
CA PRO A 89 -6.65 -3.78 2.21
C PRO A 89 -6.55 -4.41 0.82
N ARG A 90 -7.58 -5.14 0.41
CA ARG A 90 -7.65 -5.79 -0.90
C ARG A 90 -8.68 -5.11 -1.78
N SER A 91 -8.41 -5.03 -3.07
CA SER A 91 -9.35 -4.46 -4.06
C SER A 91 -10.72 -5.11 -4.04
N ASP A 92 -10.79 -6.43 -3.80
CA ASP A 92 -12.05 -7.15 -3.68
C ASP A 92 -12.96 -6.60 -2.57
N SER A 93 -12.37 -6.00 -1.53
CA SER A 93 -13.12 -5.39 -0.44
C SER A 93 -13.76 -4.04 -0.82
N GLU A 94 -13.42 -3.47 -1.96
CA GLU A 94 -14.06 -2.24 -2.46
C GLU A 94 -15.55 -2.46 -2.76
N CYS A 95 -15.94 -3.67 -3.19
CA CYS A 95 -17.33 -4.02 -3.37
C CYS A 95 -18.15 -3.96 -2.07
N VAL A 96 -17.52 -4.17 -0.91
CA VAL A 96 -18.17 -4.03 0.40
C VAL A 96 -18.49 -2.56 0.67
N VAL A 97 -17.57 -1.64 0.33
CA VAL A 97 -17.83 -0.21 0.43
C VAL A 97 -18.96 0.21 -0.49
N GLU A 98 -18.97 -0.24 -1.73
CA GLU A 98 -20.03 0.06 -2.69
C GLU A 98 -21.40 -0.47 -2.22
N ALA A 99 -21.45 -1.70 -1.72
CA ALA A 99 -22.68 -2.28 -1.15
C ALA A 99 -23.16 -1.49 0.08
N ALA A 100 -22.26 -1.09 0.95
CA ALA A 100 -22.59 -0.27 2.10
C ALA A 100 -23.12 1.12 1.68
N LEU A 101 -22.48 1.77 0.70
CA LEU A 101 -22.92 3.06 0.17
C LEU A 101 -24.31 3.00 -0.46
N ALA A 102 -24.68 1.86 -1.08
CA ALA A 102 -25.98 1.67 -1.70
C ALA A 102 -27.14 1.64 -0.67
N VAL A 103 -26.87 1.26 0.59
CA VAL A 103 -27.88 1.12 1.64
C VAL A 103 -27.69 2.09 2.81
N ALA A 104 -26.54 2.77 2.90
CA ALA A 104 -26.25 3.69 3.97
C ALA A 104 -27.19 4.91 3.93
N PRO A 105 -27.76 5.32 5.07
CA PRO A 105 -28.52 6.58 5.15
C PRO A 105 -27.58 7.78 4.94
N ASP A 106 -28.15 8.93 4.66
CA ASP A 106 -27.39 10.16 4.48
C ASP A 106 -26.70 10.63 5.78
N SER A 107 -27.23 10.22 6.94
CA SER A 107 -26.65 10.51 8.25
C SER A 107 -26.92 9.38 9.23
N GLY A 108 -26.09 9.23 10.23
CA GLY A 108 -26.24 8.20 11.24
C GLY A 108 -24.91 7.69 11.79
N ARG A 109 -24.89 6.44 12.23
CA ARG A 109 -23.71 5.80 12.81
C ARG A 109 -23.31 4.55 12.03
N ALA A 110 -22.02 4.38 11.81
CA ALA A 110 -21.43 3.16 11.27
C ALA A 110 -20.50 2.52 12.32
N LEU A 111 -20.55 1.20 12.41
CA LEU A 111 -19.63 0.42 13.23
C LEU A 111 -18.87 -0.54 12.33
N ASP A 112 -17.54 -0.49 12.42
CA ASP A 112 -16.63 -1.42 11.74
C ASP A 112 -15.96 -2.34 12.75
N MET A 113 -16.29 -3.63 12.68
CA MET A 113 -15.77 -4.65 13.59
C MET A 113 -14.61 -5.40 12.94
N GLY A 114 -13.42 -5.31 13.54
CA GLY A 114 -12.17 -5.76 12.93
C GLY A 114 -11.66 -4.73 11.93
N THR A 115 -11.61 -3.47 12.35
CA THR A 115 -11.37 -2.33 11.45
C THR A 115 -9.97 -2.34 10.83
N GLY A 116 -8.98 -2.98 11.45
CA GLY A 116 -7.59 -3.05 10.97
C GLY A 116 -7.03 -1.65 10.66
N SER A 117 -6.63 -1.43 9.42
CA SER A 117 -6.15 -0.12 8.95
C SER A 117 -7.25 0.96 8.87
N GLY A 118 -8.50 0.61 9.12
CA GLY A 118 -9.65 1.50 8.96
C GLY A 118 -10.11 1.69 7.51
N ALA A 119 -9.58 0.92 6.57
CA ALA A 119 -9.79 1.17 5.13
C ALA A 119 -11.28 1.20 4.73
N LEU A 120 -12.10 0.27 5.23
CA LEU A 120 -13.53 0.23 4.93
C LEU A 120 -14.26 1.42 5.54
N LEU A 121 -14.08 1.62 6.86
CA LEU A 121 -14.80 2.66 7.60
C LEU A 121 -14.42 4.05 7.12
N ILE A 122 -13.13 4.37 7.03
CA ILE A 122 -12.66 5.69 6.60
C ILE A 122 -13.14 6.00 5.18
N THR A 123 -13.11 5.01 4.28
CA THR A 123 -13.63 5.18 2.93
C THR A 123 -15.12 5.47 2.95
N LEU A 124 -15.92 4.70 3.71
CA LEU A 124 -17.37 4.95 3.85
C LEU A 124 -17.65 6.36 4.37
N LEU A 125 -16.95 6.81 5.40
CA LEU A 125 -17.12 8.14 5.98
C LEU A 125 -16.69 9.26 5.02
N ALA A 126 -15.66 9.03 4.20
CA ALA A 126 -15.23 9.99 3.18
C ALA A 126 -16.28 10.15 2.08
N GLU A 127 -16.98 9.07 1.71
CA GLU A 127 -18.08 9.09 0.72
C GLU A 127 -19.43 9.56 1.31
N ARG A 128 -19.60 9.50 2.64
CA ARG A 128 -20.80 9.93 3.39
C ARG A 128 -20.38 10.79 4.60
N PRO A 129 -20.02 12.06 4.40
CA PRO A 129 -19.45 12.90 5.45
C PRO A 129 -20.38 13.18 6.65
N SER A 130 -21.68 12.95 6.51
CA SER A 130 -22.66 13.12 7.61
C SER A 130 -22.82 11.86 8.48
N LEU A 131 -22.11 10.77 8.16
CA LEU A 131 -22.03 9.60 9.04
C LEU A 131 -20.95 9.83 10.12
N VAL A 132 -21.20 9.25 11.29
CA VAL A 132 -20.21 9.13 12.37
C VAL A 132 -19.81 7.65 12.48
N GLY A 133 -18.51 7.37 12.46
CA GLY A 133 -17.98 6.01 12.48
C GLY A 133 -17.24 5.67 13.76
N VAL A 134 -17.36 4.41 14.16
CA VAL A 134 -16.54 3.79 15.21
C VAL A 134 -15.94 2.51 14.64
N GLY A 135 -14.61 2.43 14.63
CA GLY A 135 -13.87 1.20 14.32
C GLY A 135 -13.42 0.54 15.62
N ILE A 136 -13.57 -0.77 15.71
CA ILE A 136 -13.04 -1.58 16.81
C ILE A 136 -12.21 -2.72 16.25
N ASP A 137 -11.16 -3.10 16.97
CA ASP A 137 -10.31 -4.23 16.64
C ASP A 137 -9.93 -5.01 17.89
N ALA A 138 -9.71 -6.32 17.74
CA ALA A 138 -9.21 -7.16 18.82
C ALA A 138 -7.70 -6.96 19.06
N SER A 139 -6.98 -6.46 18.03
CA SER A 139 -5.57 -6.11 18.12
C SER A 139 -5.39 -4.69 18.62
N LEU A 140 -4.65 -4.53 19.71
CA LEU A 140 -4.27 -3.19 20.22
C LEU A 140 -3.27 -2.46 19.31
N SER A 141 -2.66 -3.17 18.37
CA SER A 141 -1.66 -2.64 17.44
C SER A 141 -2.22 -2.34 16.05
N ALA A 142 -3.51 -2.61 15.86
CA ALA A 142 -4.20 -2.31 14.61
C ALA A 142 -4.50 -0.82 14.46
#